data_5c35ab7f0c9e311dafc261d6da66caf6
#
_entry.id   5c35ab7f0c9e311dafc261d6da66caf6
#
_cell.length_a   1.000
_cell.length_b   1.000
_cell.length_c   1.000
_cell.angle_alpha   90.00
_cell.angle_beta   90.00
_cell.angle_gamma   90.00
#
_symmetry.space_group_name_H-M   'P 1'
#
loop_
_entity.id
_entity.type
_entity.pdbx_description
1 polymer ?
#
loop_
_entity_poly.entity_id
_entity_poly.type
_entity_poly.pdbx_seq_one_letter_code
_entity_poly.pdbx_strand_id
1 'polypeptide(L)'
;LVVRTIEDNYKLPIDNYASVDFDAMIDIIDDIGGIELSPSAEEVRVANHYVNEMCKLRNVDASAHQYTTSGDQHVDGYQAVAYARIRYVGNSDYQRTERQREVLSKMMQKMKSASVTELTSLADTILPSVTHNIDQSTLMTLIGELPTILSYHIVQSRVPYDDLYSSKGEMLVPDFSATIARLQTEIYGSTTVNE
;
A
#
# COMPACT_ATOMS: atom_id res chain seq x y z
N LEU A 1 0.10 18.14 -5.20
CA LEU A 1 1.48 18.29 -4.69
C LEU A 1 2.29 17.02 -4.89
N VAL A 2 1.84 15.85 -4.39
CA VAL A 2 2.61 14.57 -4.42
C VAL A 2 2.99 14.17 -5.85
N VAL A 3 2.02 14.12 -6.79
CA VAL A 3 2.24 13.79 -8.20
C VAL A 3 3.36 14.66 -8.78
N ARG A 4 3.22 15.98 -8.70
CA ARG A 4 4.23 16.91 -9.20
C ARG A 4 5.60 16.71 -8.57
N THR A 5 5.64 16.40 -7.27
CA THR A 5 6.93 16.11 -6.59
C THR A 5 7.60 14.85 -7.17
N ILE A 6 6.84 13.80 -7.49
CA ILE A 6 7.35 12.60 -8.13
C ILE A 6 7.84 12.91 -9.54
N GLU A 7 7.04 13.59 -10.36
CA GLU A 7 7.39 13.97 -11.74
C GLU A 7 8.64 14.85 -11.79
N ASP A 8 8.69 15.88 -10.94
CA ASP A 8 9.82 16.84 -10.93
C ASP A 8 11.14 16.18 -10.48
N ASN A 9 11.10 15.25 -9.51
CA ASN A 9 12.31 14.66 -8.95
C ASN A 9 12.72 13.34 -9.62
N TYR A 10 11.77 12.51 -10.04
CA TYR A 10 12.08 11.17 -10.58
C TYR A 10 11.84 11.05 -12.09
N LYS A 11 11.32 12.09 -12.72
CA LYS A 11 11.06 12.14 -14.18
C LYS A 11 10.14 11.00 -14.65
N LEU A 12 9.20 10.62 -13.79
CA LEU A 12 8.16 9.64 -14.10
C LEU A 12 6.87 10.39 -14.46
N PRO A 13 6.30 10.20 -15.66
CA PRO A 13 5.00 10.74 -15.99
C PRO A 13 3.92 10.03 -15.16
N ILE A 14 3.03 10.80 -14.54
CA ILE A 14 1.93 10.30 -13.72
C ILE A 14 0.61 10.80 -14.30
N ASP A 15 -0.05 9.96 -15.09
CA ASP A 15 -1.34 10.30 -15.69
C ASP A 15 -2.50 10.20 -14.70
N ASN A 16 -2.45 9.19 -13.85
CA ASN A 16 -3.52 8.89 -12.90
C ASN A 16 -3.00 8.70 -11.48
N TYR A 17 -3.87 8.98 -10.52
CA TYR A 17 -3.62 8.70 -9.12
C TYR A 17 -4.88 8.16 -8.44
N ALA A 18 -4.68 7.37 -7.39
CA ALA A 18 -5.71 6.98 -6.43
C ALA A 18 -5.16 7.19 -5.02
N SER A 19 -5.98 7.73 -4.14
CA SER A 19 -5.63 8.00 -2.74
C SER A 19 -6.72 7.44 -1.84
N VAL A 20 -6.32 6.73 -0.81
CA VAL A 20 -7.19 6.21 0.24
C VAL A 20 -6.71 6.75 1.59
N ASP A 21 -7.63 7.05 2.47
CA ASP A 21 -7.33 7.33 3.88
C ASP A 21 -7.37 6.04 4.72
N PHE A 22 -7.11 6.15 6.02
CA PHE A 22 -7.11 4.99 6.89
C PHE A 22 -8.50 4.39 7.09
N ASP A 23 -9.54 5.21 7.09
CA ASP A 23 -10.92 4.75 7.26
C ASP A 23 -11.37 3.95 6.05
N ALA A 24 -11.14 4.47 4.84
CA ALA A 24 -11.40 3.75 3.61
C ALA A 24 -10.58 2.45 3.52
N MET A 25 -9.32 2.47 3.95
CA MET A 25 -8.47 1.27 3.94
C MET A 25 -9.00 0.18 4.89
N ILE A 26 -9.53 0.55 6.07
CA ILE A 26 -10.18 -0.40 6.99
C ILE A 26 -11.36 -1.07 6.27
N ASP A 27 -12.25 -0.25 5.70
CA ASP A 27 -13.46 -0.75 5.06
C ASP A 27 -13.12 -1.63 3.83
N ILE A 28 -12.13 -1.25 3.02
CA ILE A 28 -11.65 -2.05 1.87
C ILE A 28 -11.14 -3.43 2.32
N ILE A 29 -10.34 -3.48 3.39
CA ILE A 29 -9.80 -4.75 3.89
C ILE A 29 -10.92 -5.63 4.46
N ASP A 30 -11.90 -5.05 5.14
CA ASP A 30 -13.07 -5.78 5.65
C ASP A 30 -13.95 -6.30 4.50
N ASP A 31 -14.17 -5.50 3.45
CA ASP A 31 -14.96 -5.89 2.27
C ASP A 31 -14.34 -7.06 1.48
N ILE A 32 -13.00 -7.15 1.43
CA ILE A 32 -12.32 -8.33 0.84
C ILE A 32 -12.29 -9.52 1.80
N GLY A 33 -12.86 -9.40 2.98
CA GLY A 33 -12.92 -10.44 4.00
C GLY A 33 -11.61 -10.63 4.75
N GLY A 34 -10.88 -9.55 5.05
CA GLY A 34 -9.62 -9.57 5.80
C GLY A 34 -8.43 -10.15 5.04
N ILE A 35 -7.27 -10.12 5.68
CA ILE A 35 -6.00 -10.63 5.12
C ILE A 35 -5.22 -11.45 6.13
N GLU A 36 -4.20 -12.19 5.66
CA GLU A 36 -3.32 -12.99 6.51
C GLU A 36 -2.04 -12.20 6.82
N LEU A 37 -1.73 -11.97 8.09
CA LEU A 37 -0.49 -11.35 8.56
C LEU A 37 0.17 -12.20 9.64
N SER A 38 1.46 -11.95 9.88
CA SER A 38 2.26 -12.65 10.88
C SER A 38 3.01 -11.67 11.82
N PRO A 39 2.29 -10.83 12.60
CA PRO A 39 2.94 -9.88 13.46
C PRO A 39 3.68 -10.52 14.62
N SER A 40 4.85 -9.98 14.98
CA SER A 40 5.57 -10.32 16.19
C SER A 40 4.83 -9.85 17.44
N ALA A 41 5.20 -10.38 18.60
CA ALA A 41 4.59 -9.99 19.89
C ALA A 41 4.77 -8.48 20.19
N GLU A 42 5.88 -7.87 19.77
CA GLU A 42 6.12 -6.45 19.94
C GLU A 42 5.23 -5.61 19.00
N GLU A 43 5.06 -6.06 17.76
CA GLU A 43 4.15 -5.42 16.79
C GLU A 43 2.70 -5.49 17.24
N VAL A 44 2.25 -6.64 17.74
CA VAL A 44 0.90 -6.80 18.35
C VAL A 44 0.66 -5.77 19.45
N ARG A 45 1.63 -5.61 20.37
CA ARG A 45 1.51 -4.65 21.48
C ARG A 45 1.34 -3.21 20.96
N VAL A 46 2.11 -2.82 19.94
CA VAL A 46 2.05 -1.48 19.35
C VAL A 46 0.82 -1.32 18.46
N ALA A 47 0.47 -2.33 17.65
CA ALA A 47 -0.72 -2.32 16.81
C ALA A 47 -2.00 -2.12 17.63
N ASN A 48 -2.14 -2.82 18.76
CA ASN A 48 -3.30 -2.67 19.65
C ASN A 48 -3.49 -1.25 20.18
N HIS A 49 -2.42 -0.48 20.33
CA HIS A 49 -2.52 0.94 20.65
C HIS A 49 -3.20 1.72 19.51
N TYR A 50 -2.81 1.47 18.25
CA TYR A 50 -3.44 2.10 17.08
C TYR A 50 -4.86 1.60 16.85
N VAL A 51 -5.17 0.33 17.11
CA VAL A 51 -6.55 -0.21 17.09
C VAL A 51 -7.43 0.60 18.03
N ASN A 52 -7.01 0.78 19.29
CA ASN A 52 -7.76 1.58 20.27
C ASN A 52 -8.00 3.03 19.80
N GLU A 53 -6.99 3.65 19.20
CA GLU A 53 -7.08 5.02 18.68
C GLU A 53 -8.12 5.11 17.56
N MET A 54 -8.05 4.23 16.56
CA MET A 54 -8.95 4.22 15.41
C MET A 54 -10.39 3.87 15.81
N CYS A 55 -10.58 2.86 16.65
CA CYS A 55 -11.90 2.49 17.15
C CYS A 55 -12.55 3.62 17.94
N LYS A 56 -11.77 4.33 18.75
CA LYS A 56 -12.25 5.52 19.47
C LYS A 56 -12.71 6.62 18.52
N LEU A 57 -11.96 6.90 17.46
CA LEU A 57 -12.31 7.92 16.46
C LEU A 57 -13.60 7.55 15.68
N ARG A 58 -13.78 6.28 15.39
CA ARG A 58 -14.96 5.75 14.68
C ARG A 58 -16.13 5.37 15.62
N ASN A 59 -15.96 5.56 16.94
CA ASN A 59 -16.93 5.18 17.96
C ASN A 59 -17.35 3.71 17.90
N VAL A 60 -16.37 2.80 17.74
CA VAL A 60 -16.52 1.35 17.65
C VAL A 60 -15.86 0.69 18.85
N ASP A 61 -16.37 -0.47 19.30
CA ASP A 61 -15.76 -1.24 20.39
C ASP A 61 -14.44 -1.86 19.96
N ALA A 62 -13.36 -1.39 20.55
CA ALA A 62 -12.02 -1.87 20.24
C ALA A 62 -11.78 -3.34 20.65
N SER A 63 -12.55 -3.89 21.58
CA SER A 63 -12.36 -5.26 22.09
C SER A 63 -12.56 -6.32 20.98
N ALA A 64 -13.38 -6.02 19.98
CA ALA A 64 -13.63 -6.89 18.84
C ALA A 64 -12.47 -6.94 17.83
N HIS A 65 -11.62 -5.91 17.82
CA HIS A 65 -10.56 -5.69 16.83
C HIS A 65 -9.14 -5.82 17.41
N GLN A 66 -9.01 -6.21 18.69
CA GLN A 66 -7.70 -6.38 19.30
C GLN A 66 -6.98 -7.63 18.77
N TYR A 67 -5.70 -7.52 18.51
CA TYR A 67 -4.84 -8.68 18.41
C TYR A 67 -4.76 -9.40 19.75
N THR A 68 -4.99 -10.70 19.78
CA THR A 68 -4.91 -11.53 20.99
C THR A 68 -3.65 -12.40 21.02
N THR A 69 -3.05 -12.64 19.85
CA THR A 69 -1.86 -13.47 19.68
C THR A 69 -0.89 -12.83 18.69
N SER A 70 0.35 -13.33 18.68
CA SER A 70 1.34 -13.04 17.63
C SER A 70 1.46 -14.23 16.68
N GLY A 71 2.14 -14.05 15.54
CA GLY A 71 2.32 -15.06 14.51
C GLY A 71 1.20 -15.07 13.48
N ASP A 72 1.16 -16.13 12.67
CA ASP A 72 0.24 -16.24 11.54
C ASP A 72 -1.22 -16.19 11.99
N GLN A 73 -1.97 -15.23 11.47
CA GLN A 73 -3.38 -15.04 11.81
C GLN A 73 -4.13 -14.26 10.75
N HIS A 74 -5.42 -14.54 10.69
CA HIS A 74 -6.36 -13.73 9.92
C HIS A 74 -6.64 -12.42 10.67
N VAL A 75 -6.60 -11.30 9.95
CA VAL A 75 -6.78 -9.97 10.53
C VAL A 75 -7.84 -9.18 9.77
N ASP A 76 -8.61 -8.39 10.51
CA ASP A 76 -9.57 -7.43 9.96
C ASP A 76 -8.90 -6.11 9.52
N GLY A 77 -9.70 -5.18 9.00
CA GLY A 77 -9.21 -3.89 8.53
C GLY A 77 -8.55 -3.03 9.61
N TYR A 78 -9.12 -3.02 10.83
CA TYR A 78 -8.52 -2.28 11.97
C TYR A 78 -7.15 -2.83 12.33
N GLN A 79 -7.04 -4.14 12.42
CA GLN A 79 -5.78 -4.81 12.72
C GLN A 79 -4.73 -4.57 11.64
N ALA A 80 -5.11 -4.75 10.37
CA ALA A 80 -4.21 -4.57 9.24
C ALA A 80 -3.70 -3.13 9.09
N VAL A 81 -4.59 -2.13 9.24
CA VAL A 81 -4.21 -0.72 9.18
C VAL A 81 -3.37 -0.33 10.40
N ALA A 82 -3.69 -0.85 11.60
CA ALA A 82 -2.88 -0.66 12.80
C ALA A 82 -1.45 -1.19 12.59
N TYR A 83 -1.30 -2.39 12.03
CA TYR A 83 0.00 -2.97 11.68
C TYR A 83 0.78 -2.09 10.69
N ALA A 84 0.14 -1.61 9.62
CA ALA A 84 0.75 -0.72 8.63
C ALA A 84 1.18 0.64 9.20
N ARG A 85 0.60 1.09 10.33
CA ARG A 85 0.93 2.35 11.02
C ARG A 85 2.11 2.23 11.97
N ILE A 86 2.58 1.03 12.33
CA ILE A 86 3.68 0.83 13.28
C ILE A 86 4.94 1.54 12.79
N ARG A 87 5.46 2.47 13.59
CA ARG A 87 6.67 3.25 13.27
C ARG A 87 7.85 2.92 14.19
N TYR A 88 7.60 2.62 15.46
CA TYR A 88 8.64 2.56 16.49
C TYR A 88 9.03 1.13 16.89
N VAL A 89 8.81 0.15 16.01
CA VAL A 89 9.30 -1.22 16.17
C VAL A 89 10.30 -1.49 15.07
N GLY A 90 11.53 -1.82 15.46
CA GLY A 90 12.64 -2.09 14.55
C GLY A 90 13.27 -0.83 13.94
N ASN A 91 13.59 -0.86 12.64
CA ASN A 91 14.27 0.23 11.93
C ASN A 91 13.30 1.32 11.43
N SER A 92 12.50 1.87 12.32
CA SER A 92 11.65 3.08 12.14
C SER A 92 10.87 3.16 10.81
N ASP A 93 11.17 4.14 9.95
CA ASP A 93 10.40 4.43 8.74
C ASP A 93 10.56 3.37 7.64
N TYR A 94 11.69 2.67 7.56
CA TYR A 94 11.88 1.61 6.57
C TYR A 94 10.93 0.45 6.82
N GLN A 95 10.84 -0.03 8.05
CA GLN A 95 9.95 -1.12 8.40
C GLN A 95 8.47 -0.74 8.33
N ARG A 96 8.12 0.52 8.61
CA ARG A 96 6.77 1.01 8.35
C ARG A 96 6.41 0.88 6.86
N THR A 97 7.30 1.29 5.97
CA THR A 97 7.09 1.17 4.53
C THR A 97 7.02 -0.31 4.08
N GLU A 98 7.80 -1.20 4.70
CA GLU A 98 7.71 -2.64 4.45
C GLU A 98 6.36 -3.20 4.86
N ARG A 99 5.87 -2.89 6.08
CA ARG A 99 4.54 -3.30 6.55
C ARG A 99 3.41 -2.80 5.65
N GLN A 100 3.50 -1.55 5.18
CA GLN A 100 2.53 -1.01 4.22
C GLN A 100 2.52 -1.80 2.92
N ARG A 101 3.69 -2.12 2.36
CA ARG A 101 3.80 -2.95 1.16
C ARG A 101 3.32 -4.38 1.39
N GLU A 102 3.59 -4.94 2.57
CA GLU A 102 3.10 -6.26 2.95
C GLU A 102 1.57 -6.29 2.96
N VAL A 103 0.91 -5.35 3.64
CA VAL A 103 -0.56 -5.24 3.65
C VAL A 103 -1.11 -5.15 2.23
N LEU A 104 -0.60 -4.26 1.39
CA LEU A 104 -1.02 -4.14 0.00
C LEU A 104 -0.81 -5.44 -0.80
N SER A 105 0.32 -6.11 -0.61
CA SER A 105 0.61 -7.39 -1.25
C SER A 105 -0.38 -8.48 -0.84
N LYS A 106 -0.73 -8.56 0.44
CA LYS A 106 -1.71 -9.51 0.97
C LYS A 106 -3.12 -9.24 0.44
N MET A 107 -3.52 -7.96 0.36
CA MET A 107 -4.78 -7.56 -0.28
C MET A 107 -4.82 -8.02 -1.74
N MET A 108 -3.77 -7.75 -2.52
CA MET A 108 -3.70 -8.19 -3.91
C MET A 108 -3.72 -9.72 -4.04
N GLN A 109 -3.04 -10.45 -3.16
CA GLN A 109 -3.10 -11.92 -3.12
C GLN A 109 -4.52 -12.42 -2.87
N LYS A 110 -5.24 -11.79 -1.94
CA LYS A 110 -6.63 -12.13 -1.63
C LYS A 110 -7.52 -11.91 -2.86
N MET A 111 -7.38 -10.77 -3.54
CA MET A 111 -8.15 -10.45 -4.74
C MET A 111 -7.87 -11.36 -5.94
N LYS A 112 -6.66 -11.96 -6.03
CA LYS A 112 -6.34 -12.93 -7.11
C LYS A 112 -7.25 -14.14 -7.15
N SER A 113 -7.84 -14.53 -6.03
CA SER A 113 -8.75 -15.68 -5.95
C SER A 113 -10.23 -15.31 -6.17
N ALA A 114 -10.55 -14.02 -6.30
CA ALA A 114 -11.91 -13.55 -6.50
C ALA A 114 -12.35 -13.69 -7.96
N SER A 115 -13.63 -14.00 -8.17
CA SER A 115 -14.23 -14.01 -9.49
C SER A 115 -14.40 -12.59 -10.05
N VAL A 116 -14.56 -12.47 -11.37
CA VAL A 116 -14.81 -11.17 -12.03
C VAL A 116 -16.03 -10.46 -11.43
N THR A 117 -17.08 -11.20 -11.11
CA THR A 117 -18.29 -10.64 -10.50
C THR A 117 -18.01 -10.06 -9.11
N GLU A 118 -17.24 -10.78 -8.28
CA GLU A 118 -16.83 -10.31 -6.96
C GLU A 118 -15.93 -9.07 -7.08
N LEU A 119 -14.97 -9.06 -8.00
CA LEU A 119 -14.10 -7.90 -8.24
C LEU A 119 -14.88 -6.68 -8.71
N THR A 120 -15.89 -6.85 -9.56
CA THR A 120 -16.75 -5.75 -10.02
C THR A 120 -17.59 -5.19 -8.86
N SER A 121 -18.22 -6.08 -8.07
CA SER A 121 -18.99 -5.67 -6.89
C SER A 121 -18.11 -4.94 -5.85
N LEU A 122 -16.91 -5.43 -5.64
CA LEU A 122 -15.93 -4.82 -4.76
C LEU A 122 -15.51 -3.43 -5.26
N ALA A 123 -15.27 -3.29 -6.58
CA ALA A 123 -14.95 -2.00 -7.17
C ALA A 123 -16.07 -0.98 -6.95
N ASP A 124 -17.32 -1.36 -7.16
CA ASP A 124 -18.49 -0.49 -6.93
C ASP A 124 -18.60 -0.03 -5.46
N THR A 125 -18.19 -0.88 -4.52
CA THR A 125 -18.22 -0.55 -3.08
C THR A 125 -17.05 0.34 -2.68
N ILE A 126 -15.85 0.06 -3.20
CA ILE A 126 -14.59 0.74 -2.80
C ILE A 126 -14.43 2.11 -3.47
N LEU A 127 -14.77 2.24 -4.75
CA LEU A 127 -14.51 3.45 -5.53
C LEU A 127 -15.05 4.73 -4.91
N PRO A 128 -16.26 4.76 -4.29
CA PRO A 128 -16.76 5.96 -3.62
C PRO A 128 -15.87 6.45 -2.46
N SER A 129 -15.09 5.55 -1.85
CA SER A 129 -14.18 5.85 -0.73
C SER A 129 -12.75 6.20 -1.18
N VAL A 130 -12.48 6.15 -2.49
CA VAL A 130 -11.16 6.44 -3.07
C VAL A 130 -11.18 7.78 -3.81
N THR A 131 -10.28 8.68 -3.44
CA THR A 131 -10.08 9.92 -4.20
C THR A 131 -9.17 9.63 -5.39
N HIS A 132 -9.66 9.85 -6.63
CA HIS A 132 -8.90 9.59 -7.84
C HIS A 132 -9.21 10.62 -8.94
N ASN A 133 -8.36 10.67 -9.98
CA ASN A 133 -8.59 11.45 -11.20
C ASN A 133 -8.84 10.57 -12.44
N ILE A 134 -9.07 9.28 -12.25
CA ILE A 134 -9.29 8.32 -13.34
C ILE A 134 -10.66 8.60 -13.95
N ASP A 135 -10.72 8.81 -15.26
CA ASP A 135 -12.00 8.98 -15.95
C ASP A 135 -12.79 7.67 -16.03
N GLN A 136 -14.10 7.76 -16.23
CA GLN A 136 -15.00 6.62 -16.19
C GLN A 136 -14.65 5.55 -17.25
N SER A 137 -14.19 5.93 -18.44
CA SER A 137 -13.85 4.98 -19.51
C SER A 137 -12.59 4.19 -19.17
N THR A 138 -11.57 4.87 -18.65
CA THR A 138 -10.34 4.25 -18.16
C THR A 138 -10.63 3.33 -16.97
N LEU A 139 -11.50 3.74 -16.05
CA LEU A 139 -11.91 2.95 -14.90
C LEU A 139 -12.59 1.65 -15.32
N MET A 140 -13.56 1.72 -16.24
CA MET A 140 -14.24 0.53 -16.77
C MET A 140 -13.27 -0.43 -17.48
N THR A 141 -12.29 0.10 -18.20
CA THR A 141 -11.21 -0.68 -18.81
C THR A 141 -10.38 -1.38 -17.76
N LEU A 142 -9.93 -0.67 -16.72
CA LEU A 142 -9.13 -1.24 -15.62
C LEU A 142 -9.89 -2.35 -14.88
N ILE A 143 -11.19 -2.16 -14.60
CA ILE A 143 -12.03 -3.20 -13.98
C ILE A 143 -12.11 -4.44 -14.88
N GLY A 144 -12.30 -4.27 -16.18
CA GLY A 144 -12.34 -5.39 -17.14
C GLY A 144 -11.01 -6.14 -17.25
N GLU A 145 -9.90 -5.42 -17.13
CA GLU A 145 -8.53 -5.95 -17.19
C GLU A 145 -8.02 -6.47 -15.83
N LEU A 146 -8.74 -6.22 -14.75
CA LEU A 146 -8.30 -6.53 -13.39
C LEU A 146 -7.87 -7.99 -13.19
N PRO A 147 -8.58 -9.02 -13.72
CA PRO A 147 -8.12 -10.40 -13.62
C PRO A 147 -6.75 -10.63 -14.28
N THR A 148 -6.52 -9.99 -15.43
CA THR A 148 -5.24 -10.05 -16.15
C THR A 148 -4.14 -9.35 -15.33
N ILE A 149 -4.41 -8.15 -14.81
CA ILE A 149 -3.48 -7.39 -13.98
C ILE A 149 -3.11 -8.19 -12.72
N LEU A 150 -4.09 -8.79 -12.05
CA LEU A 150 -3.86 -9.60 -10.87
C LEU A 150 -3.07 -10.90 -11.16
N SER A 151 -3.08 -11.39 -12.40
CA SER A 151 -2.29 -12.57 -12.80
C SER A 151 -0.79 -12.29 -12.92
N TYR A 152 -0.40 -11.03 -13.08
CA TYR A 152 1.00 -10.66 -13.24
C TYR A 152 1.81 -10.86 -11.94
N HIS A 153 3.12 -11.08 -12.12
CA HIS A 153 4.04 -11.06 -11.00
C HIS A 153 4.27 -9.62 -10.52
N ILE A 154 4.02 -9.38 -9.24
CA ILE A 154 4.16 -8.05 -8.65
C ILE A 154 5.59 -7.90 -8.16
N VAL A 155 6.33 -6.96 -8.76
CA VAL A 155 7.66 -6.55 -8.30
C VAL A 155 7.50 -5.34 -7.40
N GLN A 156 8.08 -5.41 -6.20
CA GLN A 156 8.08 -4.30 -5.26
C GLN A 156 9.43 -3.58 -5.31
N SER A 157 9.38 -2.27 -5.40
CA SER A 157 10.57 -1.42 -5.35
C SER A 157 10.31 -0.22 -4.42
N ARG A 158 11.36 0.46 -4.00
CA ARG A 158 11.25 1.70 -3.24
C ARG A 158 12.34 2.68 -3.63
N VAL A 159 12.04 3.95 -3.47
CA VAL A 159 13.02 5.02 -3.60
C VAL A 159 13.12 5.81 -2.29
N PRO A 160 14.34 6.27 -1.91
CA PRO A 160 15.62 5.97 -2.55
C PRO A 160 16.01 4.49 -2.42
N TYR A 161 16.75 3.97 -3.39
CA TYR A 161 17.37 2.63 -3.31
C TYR A 161 18.46 2.62 -2.24
N ASP A 162 18.68 1.46 -1.59
CA ASP A 162 19.60 1.32 -0.46
C ASP A 162 21.05 1.70 -0.78
N ASP A 163 21.45 1.55 -2.04
CA ASP A 163 22.78 1.85 -2.56
C ASP A 163 22.86 3.22 -3.26
N LEU A 164 21.78 3.98 -3.35
CA LEU A 164 21.70 5.23 -4.09
C LEU A 164 21.25 6.43 -3.24
N TYR A 165 21.66 6.47 -1.98
CA TYR A 165 21.53 7.66 -1.14
C TYR A 165 22.72 7.81 -0.16
N SER A 166 22.88 9.02 0.34
CA SER A 166 23.75 9.32 1.48
C SER A 166 22.93 9.88 2.63
N SER A 167 23.42 9.73 3.85
CA SER A 167 22.78 10.32 5.03
C SER A 167 23.42 11.67 5.38
N LYS A 168 22.58 12.67 5.60
CA LYS A 168 22.99 13.98 6.13
C LYS A 168 22.17 14.30 7.38
N GLY A 169 22.72 13.91 8.54
CA GLY A 169 21.96 13.89 9.79
C GLY A 169 20.82 12.86 9.70
N GLU A 170 19.59 13.28 9.97
CA GLU A 170 18.39 12.42 9.86
C GLU A 170 17.81 12.38 8.43
N MET A 171 18.36 13.14 7.49
CA MET A 171 17.85 13.21 6.12
C MET A 171 18.57 12.22 5.23
N LEU A 172 17.80 11.56 4.35
CA LEU A 172 18.33 10.80 3.23
C LEU A 172 18.43 11.72 2.02
N VAL A 173 19.61 11.75 1.40
CA VAL A 173 19.87 12.54 0.20
C VAL A 173 20.06 11.58 -0.96
N PRO A 174 19.03 11.39 -1.84
CA PRO A 174 19.12 10.48 -2.97
C PRO A 174 20.14 10.94 -4.01
N ASP A 175 20.81 9.98 -4.64
CA ASP A 175 21.41 10.19 -5.96
C ASP A 175 20.28 10.14 -7.00
N PHE A 176 19.74 11.31 -7.34
CA PHE A 176 18.61 11.41 -8.27
C PHE A 176 18.97 10.88 -9.66
N SER A 177 20.19 11.13 -10.15
CA SER A 177 20.59 10.70 -11.48
C SER A 177 20.61 9.18 -11.61
N ALA A 178 21.28 8.51 -10.68
CA ALA A 178 21.34 7.04 -10.65
C ALA A 178 19.96 6.41 -10.34
N THR A 179 19.19 7.05 -9.44
CA THR A 179 17.83 6.59 -9.10
C THR A 179 16.88 6.66 -10.31
N ILE A 180 16.91 7.77 -11.07
CA ILE A 180 16.10 7.93 -12.28
C ILE A 180 16.47 6.88 -13.32
N ALA A 181 17.76 6.68 -13.60
CA ALA A 181 18.21 5.69 -14.57
C ALA A 181 17.75 4.27 -14.20
N ARG A 182 17.82 3.91 -12.91
CA ARG A 182 17.35 2.61 -12.43
C ARG A 182 15.83 2.47 -12.51
N LEU A 183 15.07 3.48 -12.10
CA LEU A 183 13.60 3.51 -12.21
C LEU A 183 13.13 3.36 -13.67
N GLN A 184 13.75 4.09 -14.59
CA GLN A 184 13.45 4.00 -16.02
C GLN A 184 13.66 2.56 -16.53
N THR A 185 14.75 1.93 -16.11
CA THR A 185 15.05 0.54 -16.48
C THR A 185 14.06 -0.44 -15.86
N GLU A 186 13.69 -0.26 -14.60
CA GLU A 186 12.76 -1.16 -13.89
C GLU A 186 11.32 -1.06 -14.43
N ILE A 187 10.87 0.15 -14.78
CA ILE A 187 9.48 0.40 -15.21
C ILE A 187 9.29 0.15 -16.70
N TYR A 188 10.23 0.61 -17.53
CA TYR A 188 10.07 0.61 -19.00
C TYR A 188 11.00 -0.39 -19.73
N GLY A 189 11.83 -1.14 -18.99
CA GLY A 189 12.90 -1.94 -19.57
C GLY A 189 14.11 -1.08 -19.97
N SER A 190 15.11 -1.68 -20.61
CA SER A 190 16.28 -0.94 -21.13
C SER A 190 15.84 0.03 -22.24
N THR A 191 15.42 1.23 -21.88
CA THR A 191 15.22 2.31 -22.83
C THR A 191 16.61 2.90 -23.17
N THR A 192 17.04 2.73 -24.40
CA THR A 192 17.93 3.69 -25.04
C THR A 192 17.20 5.03 -24.99
N VAL A 193 17.61 5.90 -24.06
CA VAL A 193 17.19 7.30 -24.07
C VAL A 193 17.71 7.87 -25.39
N ASN A 194 16.84 8.01 -26.39
CA ASN A 194 17.15 8.88 -27.52
C ASN A 194 17.15 10.31 -26.96
N GLU A 195 18.31 10.94 -26.98
CA GLU A 195 18.56 12.33 -26.69
C GLU A 195 17.67 13.27 -27.54
#